data_353f7447867e60ab23705c54ba08c477
#
_entry.id   353f7447867e60ab23705c54ba08c477
#
_cell.length_a   1.000
_cell.length_b   1.000
_cell.length_c   1.000
_cell.angle_alpha   90.00
_cell.angle_beta   90.00
_cell.angle_gamma   90.00
#
_symmetry.space_group_name_H-M   'P 1'
#
loop_
_entity.id
_entity.type
_entity.pdbx_description
1 polymer ?
#
loop_
_entity_poly.entity_id
_entity_poly.type
_entity_poly.pdbx_seq_one_letter_code
_entity_poly.pdbx_strand_id
1 'polypeptide(L)'
;KETIMKMKNIIKKQQKTIFIGFMSVALFIICICTVCTAYAADKDNAKTPVDIPGLTYDHSMELSYAEEFSVDYYNDGYALITIDQEGQFLVVPEGKKAPKGLEKDITVIQQPLNNIYLVATSAMDLFRAIDGIDSIRLSGTQENGWYIQEAKDAMESGKMIYAGKYNAPDYELILDEGCGLAIESTMIHHNPEVEEKLEQFGIPVMVERS
;
A
#
# COMPACT_ATOMS: atom_id res chain seq x y z
N LYS A 1 -11.65 -30.41 -76.73
CA LYS A 1 -12.08 -30.98 -75.40
C LYS A 1 -11.02 -30.82 -74.34
N GLU A 2 -9.77 -31.01 -74.66
CA GLU A 2 -8.61 -30.96 -73.73
C GLU A 2 -8.34 -29.58 -73.16
N THR A 3 -8.48 -28.52 -74.01
CA THR A 3 -8.28 -27.12 -73.60
C THR A 3 -9.31 -26.62 -72.56
N ILE A 4 -10.56 -27.04 -72.71
CA ILE A 4 -11.64 -26.68 -71.77
C ILE A 4 -11.42 -27.37 -70.43
N MET A 5 -10.87 -28.56 -70.41
CA MET A 5 -10.60 -29.32 -69.20
C MET A 5 -9.40 -28.71 -68.43
N LYS A 6 -8.37 -28.22 -69.14
CA LYS A 6 -7.24 -27.49 -68.56
C LYS A 6 -7.68 -26.15 -67.93
N MET A 7 -8.56 -25.36 -68.62
CA MET A 7 -9.11 -24.13 -68.07
C MET A 7 -9.92 -24.36 -66.80
N LYS A 8 -10.78 -25.40 -66.75
CA LYS A 8 -11.55 -25.73 -65.56
C LYS A 8 -10.67 -26.07 -64.35
N ASN A 9 -9.55 -26.76 -64.59
CA ASN A 9 -8.63 -27.09 -63.52
C ASN A 9 -7.85 -25.89 -63.02
N ILE A 10 -7.53 -24.92 -63.87
CA ILE A 10 -6.88 -23.65 -63.48
C ILE A 10 -7.82 -22.82 -62.63
N ILE A 11 -9.09 -22.72 -63.03
CA ILE A 11 -10.11 -21.95 -62.30
C ILE A 11 -10.37 -22.59 -60.91
N LYS A 12 -10.48 -23.91 -60.82
CA LYS A 12 -10.60 -24.63 -59.53
C LYS A 12 -9.39 -24.42 -58.61
N LYS A 13 -8.18 -24.40 -59.18
CA LYS A 13 -6.94 -24.19 -58.42
C LYS A 13 -6.89 -22.74 -57.92
N GLN A 14 -7.26 -21.75 -58.71
CA GLN A 14 -7.33 -20.36 -58.32
C GLN A 14 -8.40 -20.12 -57.22
N GLN A 15 -9.59 -20.70 -57.34
CA GLN A 15 -10.64 -20.61 -56.29
C GLN A 15 -10.18 -21.22 -54.98
N LYS A 16 -9.46 -22.35 -55.00
CA LYS A 16 -8.95 -22.95 -53.78
C LYS A 16 -7.89 -22.11 -53.11
N THR A 17 -7.01 -21.44 -53.87
CA THR A 17 -5.98 -20.52 -53.34
C THR A 17 -6.60 -19.27 -52.72
N ILE A 18 -7.63 -18.67 -53.35
CA ILE A 18 -8.37 -17.53 -52.85
C ILE A 18 -9.11 -17.88 -51.54
N PHE A 19 -9.76 -19.08 -51.48
CA PHE A 19 -10.47 -19.54 -50.29
C PHE A 19 -9.50 -19.78 -49.10
N ILE A 20 -8.31 -20.32 -49.32
CA ILE A 20 -7.27 -20.50 -48.30
C ILE A 20 -6.76 -19.14 -47.81
N GLY A 21 -6.57 -18.18 -48.71
CA GLY A 21 -6.16 -16.80 -48.37
C GLY A 21 -7.20 -16.10 -47.49
N PHE A 22 -8.51 -16.20 -47.83
CA PHE A 22 -9.59 -15.63 -47.03
C PHE A 22 -9.70 -16.28 -45.63
N MET A 23 -9.51 -17.58 -45.54
CA MET A 23 -9.55 -18.31 -44.27
C MET A 23 -8.37 -17.95 -43.36
N SER A 24 -7.18 -17.69 -43.89
CA SER A 24 -6.01 -17.28 -43.14
C SER A 24 -6.16 -15.83 -42.58
N VAL A 25 -6.74 -14.92 -43.37
CA VAL A 25 -7.04 -13.54 -42.95
C VAL A 25 -8.12 -13.51 -41.87
N ALA A 26 -9.17 -14.32 -42.02
CA ALA A 26 -10.21 -14.45 -41.02
C ALA A 26 -9.69 -15.02 -39.68
N LEU A 27 -8.79 -16.01 -39.70
CA LEU A 27 -8.13 -16.53 -38.50
C LEU A 27 -7.22 -15.48 -37.84
N PHE A 28 -6.55 -14.64 -38.64
CA PHE A 28 -5.69 -13.58 -38.12
C PHE A 28 -6.50 -12.48 -37.45
N ILE A 29 -7.67 -12.11 -38.01
CA ILE A 29 -8.58 -11.13 -37.43
C ILE A 29 -9.20 -11.65 -36.12
N ILE A 30 -9.58 -12.93 -36.04
CA ILE A 30 -10.09 -13.56 -34.81
C ILE A 30 -8.99 -13.60 -33.73
N CYS A 31 -7.72 -13.85 -34.10
CA CYS A 31 -6.61 -13.86 -33.16
C CYS A 31 -6.30 -12.46 -32.60
N ILE A 32 -6.43 -11.39 -33.42
CA ILE A 32 -6.27 -10.00 -32.98
C ILE A 32 -7.42 -9.59 -32.05
N CYS A 33 -8.65 -10.01 -32.32
CA CYS A 33 -9.79 -9.72 -31.45
C CYS A 33 -9.69 -10.42 -30.08
N THR A 34 -9.15 -11.65 -30.02
CA THR A 34 -8.96 -12.36 -28.75
C THR A 34 -7.80 -11.79 -27.92
N VAL A 35 -6.77 -11.24 -28.56
CA VAL A 35 -5.67 -10.57 -27.83
C VAL A 35 -6.13 -9.19 -27.31
N CYS A 36 -6.97 -8.44 -28.07
CA CYS A 36 -7.52 -7.16 -27.57
C CYS A 36 -8.50 -7.33 -26.40
N THR A 37 -9.23 -8.45 -26.30
CA THR A 37 -10.08 -8.70 -25.14
C THR A 37 -9.32 -9.14 -23.90
N ALA A 38 -8.13 -9.73 -24.06
CA ALA A 38 -7.25 -10.07 -22.93
C ALA A 38 -6.54 -8.83 -22.33
N TYR A 39 -6.30 -7.77 -23.13
CA TYR A 39 -5.73 -6.51 -22.63
C TYR A 39 -6.76 -5.57 -21.95
N ALA A 40 -8.04 -5.81 -22.09
CA ALA A 40 -9.08 -5.01 -21.45
C ALA A 40 -9.60 -5.62 -20.13
N ALA A 41 -9.15 -6.82 -19.75
CA ALA A 41 -9.63 -7.53 -18.57
C ALA A 41 -8.75 -7.36 -17.30
N ASP A 42 -7.70 -6.51 -17.36
CA ASP A 42 -6.77 -6.36 -16.23
C ASP A 42 -6.87 -4.98 -15.54
N LYS A 43 -8.03 -4.34 -15.61
CA LYS A 43 -8.31 -3.08 -14.90
C LYS A 43 -9.35 -3.19 -13.79
N ASP A 44 -9.89 -4.36 -13.51
CA ASP A 44 -10.85 -4.58 -12.42
C ASP A 44 -10.35 -5.63 -11.41
N ASN A 45 -9.08 -5.54 -10.97
CA ASN A 45 -8.69 -6.06 -9.67
C ASN A 45 -9.01 -4.98 -8.61
N ALA A 46 -10.25 -4.51 -8.56
CA ALA A 46 -10.75 -3.82 -7.39
C ALA A 46 -10.69 -4.86 -6.25
N LYS A 47 -9.66 -4.76 -5.39
CA LYS A 47 -9.55 -5.54 -4.16
C LYS A 47 -10.89 -5.43 -3.45
N THR A 48 -11.58 -6.55 -3.21
CA THR A 48 -12.84 -6.53 -2.45
C THR A 48 -12.53 -5.95 -1.07
N PRO A 49 -13.25 -4.92 -0.61
CA PRO A 49 -13.03 -4.34 0.71
C PRO A 49 -13.10 -5.40 1.80
N VAL A 50 -12.28 -5.28 2.82
CA VAL A 50 -12.26 -6.21 3.95
C VAL A 50 -13.55 -6.06 4.75
N ASP A 51 -14.20 -7.16 5.07
CA ASP A 51 -15.38 -7.16 5.95
C ASP A 51 -14.95 -7.02 7.40
N ILE A 52 -15.23 -5.86 7.99
CA ILE A 52 -14.90 -5.60 9.40
C ILE A 52 -16.17 -5.72 10.24
N PRO A 53 -16.19 -6.60 11.26
CA PRO A 53 -17.37 -6.85 12.08
C PRO A 53 -17.98 -5.56 12.66
N GLY A 54 -19.24 -5.29 12.33
CA GLY A 54 -19.98 -4.12 12.85
C GLY A 54 -19.67 -2.80 12.16
N LEU A 55 -18.84 -2.77 11.13
CA LEU A 55 -18.62 -1.61 10.26
C LEU A 55 -19.25 -1.84 8.88
N THR A 56 -19.64 -0.75 8.25
CA THR A 56 -20.15 -0.75 6.87
C THR A 56 -19.15 -0.01 6.00
N TYR A 57 -18.68 -0.68 4.96
CA TYR A 57 -17.80 -0.06 3.96
C TYR A 57 -18.51 1.12 3.27
N ASP A 58 -17.79 2.20 3.05
CA ASP A 58 -18.28 3.41 2.39
C ASP A 58 -17.61 3.56 1.01
N HIS A 59 -16.29 3.82 0.98
CA HIS A 59 -15.52 3.97 -0.25
C HIS A 59 -14.04 3.69 -0.01
N SER A 60 -13.27 3.54 -1.10
CA SER A 60 -11.80 3.48 -1.05
C SER A 60 -11.20 4.80 -1.49
N MET A 61 -10.02 5.11 -0.97
CA MET A 61 -9.23 6.25 -1.42
C MET A 61 -8.83 6.08 -2.89
N GLU A 62 -9.08 7.09 -3.71
CA GLU A 62 -8.59 7.10 -5.09
C GLU A 62 -7.09 7.43 -5.10
N LEU A 63 -6.28 6.49 -5.56
CA LEU A 63 -4.84 6.63 -5.68
C LEU A 63 -4.47 6.75 -7.16
N SER A 64 -3.78 7.86 -7.53
CA SER A 64 -3.38 8.11 -8.92
C SER A 64 -2.03 7.51 -9.29
N TYR A 65 -1.15 7.31 -8.32
CA TYR A 65 0.23 6.90 -8.55
C TYR A 65 0.73 5.84 -7.57
N ALA A 66 0.22 5.82 -6.34
CA ALA A 66 0.64 4.87 -5.33
C ALA A 66 -0.03 3.51 -5.59
N GLU A 67 0.77 2.44 -5.53
CA GLU A 67 0.34 1.06 -5.82
C GLU A 67 0.57 0.13 -4.62
N GLU A 68 1.39 0.53 -3.64
CA GLU A 68 1.81 -0.33 -2.54
C GLU A 68 0.94 -0.21 -1.27
N PHE A 69 -0.08 0.64 -1.28
CA PHE A 69 -1.06 0.69 -0.19
C PHE A 69 -2.47 0.95 -0.70
N SER A 70 -3.45 0.72 0.14
CA SER A 70 -4.84 1.13 -0.06
C SER A 70 -5.44 1.62 1.24
N VAL A 71 -6.48 2.46 1.13
CA VAL A 71 -7.25 2.92 2.29
C VAL A 71 -8.72 2.73 1.99
N ASP A 72 -9.38 1.92 2.82
CA ASP A 72 -10.82 1.70 2.79
C ASP A 72 -11.48 2.45 3.94
N TYR A 73 -12.45 3.28 3.62
CA TYR A 73 -13.22 4.04 4.61
C TYR A 73 -14.51 3.32 4.97
N TYR A 74 -14.85 3.39 6.24
CA TYR A 74 -16.06 2.80 6.80
C TYR A 74 -16.90 3.87 7.50
N ASN A 75 -18.15 3.52 7.82
CA ASN A 75 -19.02 4.39 8.58
C ASN A 75 -18.38 4.87 9.89
N ASP A 76 -18.87 5.98 10.43
CA ASP A 76 -18.39 6.58 11.68
C ASP A 76 -16.92 7.03 11.70
N GLY A 77 -16.29 7.12 10.54
CA GLY A 77 -14.92 7.63 10.38
C GLY A 77 -13.81 6.59 10.59
N TYR A 78 -14.12 5.30 10.66
CA TYR A 78 -13.10 4.27 10.66
C TYR A 78 -12.43 4.17 9.28
N ALA A 79 -11.15 3.80 9.26
CA ALA A 79 -10.41 3.55 8.03
C ALA A 79 -9.48 2.35 8.20
N LEU A 80 -9.42 1.49 7.19
CA LEU A 80 -8.46 0.39 7.12
C LEU A 80 -7.37 0.78 6.11
N ILE A 81 -6.14 0.86 6.58
CA ILE A 81 -4.97 1.03 5.75
C ILE A 81 -4.37 -0.36 5.52
N THR A 82 -4.22 -0.75 4.26
CA THR A 82 -3.49 -1.97 3.89
C THR A 82 -2.20 -1.55 3.20
N ILE A 83 -1.05 -1.98 3.75
CA ILE A 83 0.27 -1.77 3.15
C ILE A 83 0.73 -3.13 2.63
N ASP A 84 1.05 -3.22 1.35
CA ASP A 84 1.42 -4.47 0.70
C ASP A 84 2.65 -5.08 1.38
N GLN A 85 2.54 -6.36 1.79
CA GLN A 85 3.53 -7.15 2.50
C GLN A 85 3.83 -6.71 3.95
N GLU A 86 3.26 -5.59 4.43
CA GLU A 86 3.52 -5.09 5.79
C GLU A 86 2.35 -5.28 6.74
N GLY A 87 1.10 -5.31 6.23
CA GLY A 87 -0.06 -5.62 7.06
C GLY A 87 -1.25 -4.69 6.90
N GLN A 88 -2.20 -4.84 7.81
CA GLN A 88 -3.44 -4.09 7.85
C GLN A 88 -3.59 -3.33 9.16
N PHE A 89 -3.97 -2.06 9.06
CA PHE A 89 -4.03 -1.13 10.19
C PHE A 89 -5.41 -0.49 10.25
N LEU A 90 -6.20 -0.83 11.25
CA LEU A 90 -7.50 -0.23 11.47
C LEU A 90 -7.35 1.06 12.30
N VAL A 91 -7.57 2.19 11.67
CA VAL A 91 -7.63 3.49 12.34
C VAL A 91 -8.98 3.63 13.01
N VAL A 92 -8.97 3.72 14.34
CA VAL A 92 -10.15 3.90 15.18
C VAL A 92 -10.27 5.38 15.56
N PRO A 93 -11.38 6.06 15.23
CA PRO A 93 -11.56 7.47 15.54
C PRO A 93 -11.55 7.75 17.04
N GLU A 94 -11.19 8.98 17.40
CA GLU A 94 -11.27 9.45 18.79
C GLU A 94 -12.67 9.25 19.38
N GLY A 95 -12.72 8.73 20.61
CA GLY A 95 -13.96 8.44 21.32
C GLY A 95 -14.71 7.20 20.86
N LYS A 96 -14.24 6.53 19.80
CA LYS A 96 -14.76 5.24 19.36
C LYS A 96 -13.92 4.08 19.91
N LYS A 97 -14.42 2.87 19.78
CA LYS A 97 -13.73 1.64 20.23
C LYS A 97 -13.51 0.72 19.05
N ALA A 98 -12.41 -0.01 19.07
CA ALA A 98 -12.18 -1.07 18.09
C ALA A 98 -13.34 -2.08 18.08
N PRO A 99 -13.79 -2.52 16.89
CA PRO A 99 -14.81 -3.56 16.77
C PRO A 99 -14.37 -4.85 17.46
N LYS A 100 -15.36 -5.58 17.98
CA LYS A 100 -15.10 -6.93 18.53
C LYS A 100 -15.02 -7.94 17.39
N GLY A 101 -14.12 -8.90 17.54
CA GLY A 101 -14.00 -9.99 16.57
C GLY A 101 -13.19 -9.62 15.33
N LEU A 102 -12.32 -8.60 15.42
CA LEU A 102 -11.31 -8.32 14.38
C LEU A 102 -10.44 -9.54 14.14
N GLU A 103 -10.02 -9.71 12.90
CA GLU A 103 -8.99 -10.68 12.54
C GLU A 103 -7.68 -10.34 13.26
N LYS A 104 -6.87 -11.37 13.54
CA LYS A 104 -5.68 -11.20 14.39
C LYS A 104 -4.54 -10.45 13.73
N ASP A 105 -4.58 -10.40 12.40
CA ASP A 105 -3.62 -9.72 11.53
C ASP A 105 -3.97 -8.24 11.28
N ILE A 106 -5.08 -7.76 11.84
CA ILE A 106 -5.43 -6.33 11.80
C ILE A 106 -4.90 -5.64 13.06
N THR A 107 -3.93 -4.78 12.89
CA THR A 107 -3.37 -3.93 13.95
C THR A 107 -4.27 -2.72 14.18
N VAL A 108 -4.62 -2.44 15.43
CA VAL A 108 -5.47 -1.29 15.79
C VAL A 108 -4.63 -0.06 16.06
N ILE A 109 -4.96 1.04 15.40
CA ILE A 109 -4.39 2.37 15.62
C ILE A 109 -5.49 3.28 16.20
N GLN A 110 -5.38 3.63 17.48
CA GLN A 110 -6.36 4.47 18.17
C GLN A 110 -6.03 5.94 18.05
N GLN A 111 -6.97 6.75 17.55
CA GLN A 111 -6.85 8.22 17.60
C GLN A 111 -7.25 8.79 18.97
N PRO A 112 -6.69 9.94 19.38
CA PRO A 112 -5.70 10.75 18.67
C PRO A 112 -4.31 10.11 18.72
N LEU A 113 -3.54 10.21 17.63
CA LEU A 113 -2.16 9.77 17.57
C LEU A 113 -1.26 10.91 18.05
N ASN A 114 -0.73 10.76 19.23
CA ASN A 114 0.28 11.62 19.81
C ASN A 114 1.51 10.78 20.16
N ASN A 115 2.65 11.44 20.34
CA ASN A 115 3.89 10.78 20.76
C ASN A 115 4.33 9.66 19.80
N ILE A 116 4.28 9.95 18.51
CA ILE A 116 4.78 9.01 17.48
C ILE A 116 6.28 8.87 17.62
N TYR A 117 6.77 7.61 17.54
CA TYR A 117 8.17 7.29 17.36
C TYR A 117 8.47 7.15 15.86
N LEU A 118 9.12 8.16 15.26
CA LEU A 118 9.46 8.19 13.84
C LEU A 118 10.90 7.78 13.61
N VAL A 119 11.07 6.64 12.96
CA VAL A 119 12.37 6.07 12.56
C VAL A 119 12.60 6.19 11.06
N ALA A 120 11.53 6.03 10.26
CA ALA A 120 11.56 6.23 8.82
C ALA A 120 11.82 7.70 8.46
N THR A 121 13.05 8.03 8.07
CA THR A 121 13.45 9.41 7.76
C THR A 121 12.72 10.01 6.58
N SER A 122 12.33 9.19 5.60
CA SER A 122 11.52 9.56 4.42
C SER A 122 10.17 10.13 4.82
N ALA A 123 9.54 9.60 5.86
CA ALA A 123 8.23 10.05 6.31
C ALA A 123 8.22 11.45 6.95
N MET A 124 9.37 11.97 7.43
CA MET A 124 9.43 13.28 8.07
C MET A 124 8.93 14.42 7.17
N ASP A 125 9.25 14.38 5.87
CA ASP A 125 8.81 15.41 4.92
C ASP A 125 7.29 15.33 4.66
N LEU A 126 6.71 14.13 4.76
CA LEU A 126 5.26 13.95 4.67
C LEU A 126 4.56 14.57 5.90
N PHE A 127 5.11 14.36 7.11
CA PHE A 127 4.60 15.02 8.31
C PHE A 127 4.72 16.53 8.23
N ARG A 128 5.84 17.04 7.71
CA ARG A 128 6.01 18.48 7.46
C ARG A 128 4.95 19.01 6.48
N ALA A 129 4.69 18.30 5.40
CA ALA A 129 3.75 18.74 4.36
C ALA A 129 2.30 18.86 4.85
N ILE A 130 1.93 18.16 5.92
CA ILE A 130 0.58 18.22 6.53
C ILE A 130 0.56 18.96 7.87
N ASP A 131 1.62 19.71 8.21
CA ASP A 131 1.79 20.38 9.51
C ASP A 131 1.69 19.43 10.72
N GLY A 132 2.11 18.17 10.53
CA GLY A 132 1.97 17.07 11.50
C GLY A 132 3.19 16.81 12.37
N ILE A 133 4.28 17.59 12.29
CA ILE A 133 5.54 17.36 13.04
C ILE A 133 5.30 17.35 14.55
N ASP A 134 4.39 18.15 15.06
CA ASP A 134 4.07 18.22 16.49
C ASP A 134 3.47 16.90 17.05
N SER A 135 3.04 15.96 16.20
CA SER A 135 2.63 14.63 16.61
C SER A 135 3.80 13.66 16.86
N ILE A 136 5.00 14.02 16.37
CA ILE A 136 6.22 13.22 16.53
C ILE A 136 6.91 13.64 17.83
N ARG A 137 6.87 12.78 18.82
CA ARG A 137 7.56 13.00 20.10
C ARG A 137 8.96 12.39 20.13
N LEU A 138 9.14 11.29 19.43
CA LEU A 138 10.32 10.45 19.48
C LEU A 138 10.94 10.28 18.08
N SER A 139 12.24 10.46 17.97
CA SER A 139 12.97 10.36 16.72
C SER A 139 14.01 9.24 16.75
N GLY A 140 14.04 8.43 15.69
CA GLY A 140 15.10 7.46 15.43
C GLY A 140 16.41 8.07 14.92
N THR A 141 16.38 9.37 14.61
CA THR A 141 17.51 10.14 14.06
C THR A 141 17.86 11.27 14.99
N GLN A 142 19.17 11.45 15.26
CA GLN A 142 19.68 12.58 16.05
C GLN A 142 19.51 13.90 15.29
N GLU A 143 19.47 15.03 16.01
CA GLU A 143 19.31 16.37 15.47
C GLU A 143 20.23 16.66 14.27
N ASN A 144 21.52 16.36 14.41
CA ASN A 144 22.52 16.58 13.37
C ASN A 144 22.35 15.69 12.12
N GLY A 145 21.51 14.68 12.19
CA GLY A 145 21.15 13.80 11.08
C GLY A 145 19.96 14.30 10.26
N TRP A 146 19.22 15.30 10.75
CA TRP A 146 18.11 15.88 10.04
C TRP A 146 18.53 16.99 9.07
N TYR A 147 17.91 17.04 7.90
CA TYR A 147 18.05 18.15 6.93
C TYR A 147 16.85 19.08 6.97
N ILE A 148 15.70 18.62 7.46
CA ILE A 148 14.45 19.39 7.60
C ILE A 148 14.60 20.29 8.81
N GLN A 149 14.45 21.63 8.61
CA GLN A 149 14.71 22.60 9.67
C GLN A 149 13.69 22.48 10.80
N GLU A 150 12.43 22.25 10.47
CA GLU A 150 11.35 22.09 11.44
C GLU A 150 11.60 20.90 12.39
N ALA A 151 12.20 19.83 11.90
CA ALA A 151 12.60 18.68 12.73
C ALA A 151 13.75 19.05 13.69
N LYS A 152 14.73 19.83 13.21
CA LYS A 152 15.81 20.33 14.08
C LYS A 152 15.28 21.26 15.16
N ASP A 153 14.43 22.23 14.79
CA ASP A 153 13.83 23.17 15.72
C ASP A 153 12.99 22.43 16.79
N ALA A 154 12.26 21.38 16.39
CA ALA A 154 11.51 20.54 17.32
C ALA A 154 12.45 19.80 18.32
N MET A 155 13.61 19.34 17.85
CA MET A 155 14.60 18.69 18.73
C MET A 155 15.32 19.69 19.62
N GLU A 156 15.76 20.82 19.08
CA GLU A 156 16.40 21.92 19.85
C GLU A 156 15.50 22.45 20.96
N SER A 157 14.20 22.55 20.68
CA SER A 157 13.19 22.99 21.68
C SER A 157 12.79 21.91 22.68
N GLY A 158 13.23 20.66 22.48
CA GLY A 158 12.87 19.51 23.33
C GLY A 158 11.44 18.99 23.09
N LYS A 159 10.74 19.48 22.07
CA LYS A 159 9.44 18.93 21.64
C LYS A 159 9.59 17.52 21.09
N MET A 160 10.65 17.27 20.33
CA MET A 160 11.05 15.97 19.82
C MET A 160 12.36 15.55 20.45
N ILE A 161 12.48 14.30 20.87
CA ILE A 161 13.70 13.75 21.51
C ILE A 161 14.19 12.51 20.77
N TYR A 162 15.49 12.29 20.82
CA TYR A 162 16.10 11.10 20.25
C TYR A 162 15.86 9.88 21.13
N ALA A 163 15.24 8.83 20.58
CA ALA A 163 14.89 7.60 21.30
C ALA A 163 15.55 6.34 20.72
N GLY A 164 16.74 6.50 20.14
CA GLY A 164 17.49 5.38 19.57
C GLY A 164 17.16 5.13 18.09
N LYS A 165 17.94 4.23 17.47
CA LYS A 165 17.80 3.85 16.05
C LYS A 165 16.90 2.62 15.91
N TYR A 166 16.49 2.30 14.67
CA TYR A 166 15.71 1.12 14.31
C TYR A 166 16.23 -0.21 14.93
N ASN A 167 17.54 -0.36 15.12
CA ASN A 167 18.17 -1.57 15.67
C ASN A 167 18.59 -1.46 17.14
N ALA A 168 18.37 -0.32 17.77
CA ALA A 168 18.71 -0.08 19.17
C ALA A 168 17.84 1.05 19.74
N PRO A 169 16.52 0.89 19.81
CA PRO A 169 15.62 1.87 20.41
C PRO A 169 15.79 1.90 21.94
N ASP A 170 15.55 3.07 22.52
CA ASP A 170 15.45 3.26 23.96
C ASP A 170 14.01 2.92 24.40
N TYR A 171 13.77 1.65 24.69
CA TYR A 171 12.44 1.17 25.06
C TYR A 171 11.89 1.82 26.33
N GLU A 172 12.76 2.15 27.31
CA GLU A 172 12.35 2.80 28.55
C GLU A 172 11.80 4.20 28.24
N LEU A 173 12.54 4.99 27.48
CA LEU A 173 12.12 6.30 27.03
C LEU A 173 10.84 6.26 26.19
N ILE A 174 10.74 5.30 25.26
CA ILE A 174 9.59 5.12 24.38
C ILE A 174 8.32 4.84 25.19
N LEU A 175 8.43 4.01 26.23
CA LEU A 175 7.32 3.69 27.13
C LEU A 175 6.97 4.86 28.05
N ASP A 176 7.96 5.54 28.62
CA ASP A 176 7.77 6.66 29.53
C ASP A 176 7.07 7.86 28.84
N GLU A 177 7.39 8.09 27.57
CA GLU A 177 6.75 9.13 26.76
C GLU A 177 5.35 8.70 26.21
N GLY A 178 4.95 7.46 26.45
CA GLY A 178 3.63 6.96 26.05
C GLY A 178 3.47 6.89 24.54
N CYS A 179 4.43 6.31 23.85
CA CYS A 179 4.39 6.13 22.39
C CYS A 179 3.12 5.42 21.93
N GLY A 180 2.38 6.03 21.01
CA GLY A 180 1.13 5.50 20.47
C GLY A 180 1.27 4.77 19.14
N LEU A 181 2.37 4.99 18.42
CA LEU A 181 2.67 4.40 17.12
C LEU A 181 4.17 4.51 16.83
N ALA A 182 4.80 3.44 16.39
CA ALA A 182 6.12 3.47 15.79
C ALA A 182 5.99 3.43 14.25
N ILE A 183 6.70 4.34 13.57
CA ILE A 183 6.79 4.35 12.11
C ILE A 183 8.22 4.01 11.73
N GLU A 184 8.40 2.78 11.27
CA GLU A 184 9.68 2.20 10.90
C GLU A 184 9.88 2.21 9.38
N SER A 185 11.12 2.07 8.95
CA SER A 185 11.44 1.78 7.56
C SER A 185 11.67 0.28 7.37
N THR A 186 11.73 -0.19 6.13
CA THR A 186 12.03 -1.59 5.79
C THR A 186 13.36 -2.12 6.37
N MET A 187 14.21 -1.23 6.91
CA MET A 187 15.41 -1.62 7.66
C MET A 187 15.10 -2.42 8.93
N ILE A 188 13.88 -2.29 9.47
CA ILE A 188 13.44 -3.05 10.66
C ILE A 188 13.44 -4.56 10.40
N HIS A 189 13.21 -4.99 9.16
CA HIS A 189 13.23 -6.40 8.79
C HIS A 189 14.58 -7.10 9.00
N HIS A 190 15.66 -6.32 9.17
CA HIS A 190 16.97 -6.86 9.59
C HIS A 190 17.08 -7.09 11.11
N ASN A 191 16.11 -6.59 11.86
CA ASN A 191 16.05 -6.68 13.32
C ASN A 191 14.60 -6.96 13.79
N PRO A 192 14.00 -8.07 13.38
CA PRO A 192 12.58 -8.38 13.68
C PRO A 192 12.29 -8.42 15.18
N GLU A 193 13.30 -8.73 16.01
CA GLU A 193 13.19 -8.71 17.47
C GLU A 193 12.84 -7.33 18.05
N VAL A 194 13.16 -6.25 17.32
CA VAL A 194 12.82 -4.88 17.74
C VAL A 194 11.33 -4.63 17.51
N GLU A 195 10.82 -5.00 16.34
CA GLU A 195 9.40 -4.93 16.00
C GLU A 195 8.57 -5.73 17.00
N GLU A 196 8.89 -7.03 17.17
CA GLU A 196 8.23 -7.91 18.14
C GLU A 196 8.22 -7.32 19.55
N LYS A 197 9.30 -6.64 19.94
CA LYS A 197 9.42 -6.03 21.27
C LYS A 197 8.53 -4.83 21.46
N LEU A 198 8.44 -3.95 20.46
CA LEU A 198 7.51 -2.80 20.45
C LEU A 198 6.06 -3.28 20.53
N GLU A 199 5.69 -4.28 19.73
CA GLU A 199 4.36 -4.88 19.75
C GLU A 199 4.02 -5.56 21.10
N GLN A 200 4.99 -6.25 21.72
CA GLN A 200 4.82 -6.82 23.07
C GLN A 200 4.51 -5.74 24.13
N PHE A 201 5.01 -4.53 23.93
CA PHE A 201 4.67 -3.37 24.76
C PHE A 201 3.35 -2.71 24.39
N GLY A 202 2.63 -3.25 23.39
CA GLY A 202 1.36 -2.72 22.92
C GLY A 202 1.50 -1.49 22.01
N ILE A 203 2.69 -1.25 21.48
CA ILE A 203 2.96 -0.16 20.53
C ILE A 203 2.80 -0.72 19.11
N PRO A 204 1.79 -0.26 18.34
CA PRO A 204 1.66 -0.64 16.94
C PRO A 204 2.91 -0.22 16.16
N VAL A 205 3.37 -1.09 15.26
CA VAL A 205 4.49 -0.77 14.35
C VAL A 205 3.95 -0.72 12.92
N MET A 206 4.16 0.40 12.25
CA MET A 206 3.84 0.57 10.84
C MET A 206 5.14 0.72 10.05
N VAL A 207 5.34 -0.13 9.06
CA VAL A 207 6.53 -0.07 8.19
C VAL A 207 6.21 0.74 6.94
N GLU A 208 6.95 1.83 6.76
CA GLU A 208 6.86 2.69 5.59
C GLU A 208 7.76 2.12 4.48
N ARG A 209 7.21 2.08 3.26
CA ARG A 209 7.87 1.56 2.07
C ARG A 209 8.02 2.67 1.04
N SER A 210 9.15 3.35 1.07
CA SER A 210 9.51 4.39 0.09
C SER A 210 10.70 3.98 -0.76
#